data_1f2d5911d0c2a492f6cba96084c33378
#
_entry.id   1f2d5911d0c2a492f6cba96084c33378
#
_cell.length_a   1.000
_cell.length_b   1.000
_cell.length_c   1.000
_cell.angle_alpha   90.00
_cell.angle_beta   90.00
_cell.angle_gamma   90.00
#
_symmetry.space_group_name_H-M   'P 1'
#
loop_
_entity.id
_entity.type
_entity.pdbx_description
1 polymer ?
#
loop_
_entity_poly.entity_id
_entity_poly.type
_entity_poly.pdbx_seq_one_letter_code
_entity_poly.pdbx_strand_id
1 'polypeptide(L)'
;MGLANNMTDVLIAQFRKVFTLTDMQSGLVQTAFYGAYFCLALPAALFIKRFSYKAGVLLGLGLFCSGALLFYPASQIMAYGPFLLALFILAGGLSILETSANPYIIAMGPQETATRRLNLAQSFNPIGSITGVLIGKFYILAQLNPATDAERTVMDPDALASIQSAELSAVMGPYVVVALVIIMVWLAIAFTRMPVAHDSSSAESTLKQSFSRLLSKGYFVRGVVGQFFYVGAQIGCWSYTIRYVMAEMGGNEAEASTYLLLSIVLFSAFRFVCTALMKFVSPAILLGLLASLASASLLLVMFVGGIAGVYGLVAVSACMSLMFPTIFGLSVHGLGKDTQFGGSCLIMAILGGAVLTALMGQISDMAGIRMAFLIPLLGFVYLIHFGFKGHRA
;
A
#
# COMPACT_ATOMS: atom_id res chain seq x y z
N MET A 1 9.09 1.43 2.68
CA MET A 1 7.73 1.54 2.14
C MET A 1 6.70 0.94 3.11
N GLY A 2 6.71 -0.37 3.42
CA GLY A 2 5.71 -1.00 4.27
C GLY A 2 5.52 -0.37 5.64
N LEU A 3 6.59 0.07 6.29
CA LEU A 3 6.53 0.79 7.57
C LEU A 3 5.68 2.05 7.44
N ALA A 4 5.93 2.88 6.42
CA ALA A 4 5.20 4.12 6.21
C ALA A 4 3.71 3.89 5.92
N ASN A 5 3.38 2.89 5.07
CA ASN A 5 1.99 2.58 4.75
C ASN A 5 1.18 2.24 6.02
N ASN A 6 1.73 1.36 6.88
CA ASN A 6 1.00 0.94 8.07
C ASN A 6 1.00 1.99 9.20
N MET A 7 2.02 2.87 9.26
CA MET A 7 1.96 4.03 10.15
C MET A 7 0.85 5.01 9.75
N THR A 8 0.52 5.12 8.46
CA THR A 8 -0.57 5.98 7.98
C THR A 8 -1.93 5.55 8.53
N ASP A 9 -2.20 4.25 8.60
CA ASP A 9 -3.46 3.73 9.17
C ASP A 9 -3.59 4.09 10.66
N VAL A 10 -2.47 4.05 11.40
CA VAL A 10 -2.43 4.51 12.80
C VAL A 10 -2.72 6.01 12.92
N LEU A 11 -2.20 6.81 11.97
CA LEU A 11 -2.45 8.26 11.95
C LEU A 11 -3.93 8.60 11.74
N ILE A 12 -4.67 7.81 10.96
CA ILE A 12 -6.10 8.04 10.76
C ILE A 12 -6.83 7.99 12.10
N ALA A 13 -6.60 6.92 12.88
CA ALA A 13 -7.22 6.76 14.19
C ALA A 13 -6.81 7.87 15.16
N GLN A 14 -5.52 8.24 15.15
CA GLN A 14 -5.00 9.29 16.02
C GLN A 14 -5.54 10.67 15.66
N PHE A 15 -5.47 11.09 14.39
CA PHE A 15 -5.95 12.40 13.96
C PHE A 15 -7.46 12.56 14.16
N ARG A 16 -8.23 11.48 13.96
CA ARG A 16 -9.65 11.47 14.27
C ARG A 16 -9.88 11.86 15.72
N LYS A 17 -9.12 11.27 16.65
CA LYS A 17 -9.26 11.52 18.08
C LYS A 17 -8.70 12.89 18.50
N VAL A 18 -7.51 13.26 18.00
CA VAL A 18 -6.84 14.51 18.35
C VAL A 18 -7.61 15.74 17.87
N PHE A 19 -8.11 15.71 16.62
CA PHE A 19 -8.83 16.85 16.02
C PHE A 19 -10.35 16.71 16.08
N THR A 20 -10.88 15.69 16.77
CA THR A 20 -12.33 15.40 16.84
C THR A 20 -13.00 15.40 15.46
N LEU A 21 -12.36 14.70 14.50
CA LEU A 21 -12.79 14.70 13.10
C LEU A 21 -14.02 13.81 12.89
N THR A 22 -14.85 14.22 11.93
CA THR A 22 -15.87 13.32 11.38
C THR A 22 -15.22 12.18 10.59
N ASP A 23 -15.98 11.10 10.35
CA ASP A 23 -15.48 9.96 9.53
C ASP A 23 -15.08 10.42 8.13
N MET A 24 -15.84 11.34 7.52
CA MET A 24 -15.52 11.92 6.22
C MET A 24 -14.20 12.71 6.24
N GLN A 25 -13.97 13.52 7.27
CA GLN A 25 -12.74 14.28 7.43
C GLN A 25 -11.53 13.36 7.67
N SER A 26 -11.67 12.31 8.49
CA SER A 26 -10.60 11.34 8.72
C SER A 26 -10.22 10.58 7.45
N GLY A 27 -11.17 10.35 6.54
CA GLY A 27 -10.93 9.77 5.21
C GLY A 27 -10.05 10.60 4.29
N LEU A 28 -9.87 11.91 4.57
CA LEU A 28 -8.94 12.76 3.81
C LEU A 28 -7.47 12.30 3.95
N VAL A 29 -7.12 11.63 5.03
CA VAL A 29 -5.78 11.01 5.20
C VAL A 29 -5.53 9.98 4.09
N GLN A 30 -6.48 9.09 3.84
CA GLN A 30 -6.37 8.12 2.75
C GLN A 30 -6.40 8.80 1.37
N THR A 31 -7.23 9.83 1.21
CA THR A 31 -7.29 10.61 -0.04
C THR A 31 -5.95 11.31 -0.32
N ALA A 32 -5.33 11.92 0.69
CA ALA A 32 -4.02 12.54 0.55
C ALA A 32 -2.95 11.51 0.18
N PHE A 33 -2.95 10.35 0.84
CA PHE A 33 -1.97 9.29 0.62
C PHE A 33 -2.11 8.67 -0.78
N TYR A 34 -3.27 8.11 -1.13
CA TYR A 34 -3.49 7.45 -2.41
C TYR A 34 -3.58 8.44 -3.58
N GLY A 35 -4.06 9.67 -3.32
CA GLY A 35 -4.03 10.76 -4.29
C GLY A 35 -2.62 11.16 -4.69
N ALA A 36 -1.67 11.18 -3.75
CA ALA A 36 -0.26 11.41 -4.06
C ALA A 36 0.32 10.32 -4.98
N TYR A 37 -0.01 9.04 -4.73
CA TYR A 37 0.37 7.94 -5.61
C TYR A 37 -0.15 8.13 -7.02
N PHE A 38 -1.41 8.50 -7.17
CA PHE A 38 -2.03 8.73 -8.46
C PHE A 38 -1.40 9.92 -9.20
N CYS A 39 -1.25 11.06 -8.52
CA CYS A 39 -0.78 12.30 -9.14
C CYS A 39 0.70 12.27 -9.49
N LEU A 40 1.56 11.64 -8.67
CA LEU A 40 3.00 11.75 -8.78
C LEU A 40 3.69 10.59 -9.52
N ALA A 41 3.01 9.46 -9.74
CA ALA A 41 3.60 8.33 -10.45
C ALA A 41 3.99 8.68 -11.91
N LEU A 42 3.15 9.41 -12.63
CA LEU A 42 3.45 9.79 -14.01
C LEU A 42 4.54 10.86 -14.12
N PRO A 43 4.53 11.96 -13.35
CA PRO A 43 5.66 12.87 -13.24
C PRO A 43 6.98 12.18 -12.87
N ALA A 44 6.92 11.17 -11.97
CA ALA A 44 8.08 10.36 -11.60
C ALA A 44 8.67 9.62 -12.81
N ALA A 45 7.84 8.98 -13.64
CA ALA A 45 8.30 8.29 -14.83
C ALA A 45 8.99 9.25 -15.83
N LEU A 46 8.44 10.47 -15.99
CA LEU A 46 9.07 11.51 -16.80
C LEU A 46 10.43 11.94 -16.25
N PHE A 47 10.51 12.13 -14.95
CA PHE A 47 11.76 12.48 -14.28
C PHE A 47 12.81 11.38 -14.44
N ILE A 48 12.44 10.11 -14.22
CA ILE A 48 13.34 8.96 -14.34
C ILE A 48 13.85 8.84 -15.77
N LYS A 49 12.97 9.01 -16.76
CA LYS A 49 13.33 8.98 -18.19
C LYS A 49 14.35 10.06 -18.55
N ARG A 50 14.24 11.24 -17.94
CA ARG A 50 15.14 12.37 -18.21
C ARG A 50 16.49 12.23 -17.52
N PHE A 51 16.53 11.70 -16.32
CA PHE A 51 17.72 11.67 -15.48
C PHE A 51 18.27 10.25 -15.30
N SER A 52 17.69 9.45 -14.44
CA SER A 52 18.02 8.03 -14.23
C SER A 52 17.13 7.41 -13.15
N TYR A 53 17.15 6.08 -13.05
CA TYR A 53 16.53 5.35 -11.92
C TYR A 53 17.13 5.77 -10.56
N LYS A 54 18.46 5.94 -10.48
CA LYS A 54 19.14 6.42 -9.27
C LYS A 54 18.62 7.78 -8.83
N ALA A 55 18.52 8.73 -9.77
CA ALA A 55 17.98 10.06 -9.49
C ALA A 55 16.52 9.98 -8.99
N GLY A 56 15.70 9.12 -9.58
CA GLY A 56 14.33 8.87 -9.13
C GLY A 56 14.26 8.31 -7.70
N VAL A 57 15.10 7.33 -7.38
CA VAL A 57 15.19 6.77 -6.02
C VAL A 57 15.61 7.83 -5.00
N LEU A 58 16.64 8.65 -5.32
CA LEU A 58 17.10 9.72 -4.43
C LEU A 58 16.04 10.81 -4.25
N LEU A 59 15.34 11.20 -5.32
CA LEU A 59 14.23 12.14 -5.23
C LEU A 59 13.09 11.60 -4.36
N GLY A 60 12.70 10.34 -4.57
CA GLY A 60 11.65 9.69 -3.80
C GLY A 60 11.98 9.60 -2.30
N LEU A 61 13.19 9.18 -1.95
CA LEU A 61 13.66 9.13 -0.56
C LEU A 61 13.76 10.55 0.04
N GLY A 62 14.22 11.54 -0.74
CA GLY A 62 14.31 12.93 -0.30
C GLY A 62 12.93 13.53 0.02
N LEU A 63 11.93 13.33 -0.85
CA LEU A 63 10.55 13.76 -0.60
C LEU A 63 9.92 13.01 0.57
N PHE A 64 10.16 11.70 0.69
CA PHE A 64 9.71 10.92 1.84
C PHE A 64 10.25 11.52 3.15
N CYS A 65 11.56 11.77 3.21
CA CYS A 65 12.21 12.37 4.37
C CYS A 65 11.65 13.77 4.67
N SER A 66 11.51 14.62 3.64
CA SER A 66 10.95 15.96 3.79
C SER A 66 9.53 15.91 4.32
N GLY A 67 8.67 15.03 3.80
CA GLY A 67 7.31 14.83 4.30
C GLY A 67 7.29 14.36 5.75
N ALA A 68 8.16 13.42 6.12
CA ALA A 68 8.27 12.94 7.50
C ALA A 68 8.73 14.06 8.47
N LEU A 69 9.66 14.91 8.05
CA LEU A 69 10.13 16.04 8.87
C LEU A 69 9.11 17.18 8.96
N LEU A 70 8.26 17.36 7.93
CA LEU A 70 7.18 18.36 7.94
C LEU A 70 6.08 18.07 8.98
N PHE A 71 6.00 16.86 9.51
CA PHE A 71 5.14 16.59 10.66
C PHE A 71 5.53 17.45 11.88
N TYR A 72 6.82 17.81 12.02
CA TYR A 72 7.27 18.66 13.14
C TYR A 72 6.63 20.06 13.12
N PRO A 73 6.80 20.89 12.10
CA PRO A 73 6.13 22.19 12.05
C PRO A 73 4.59 22.04 12.03
N ALA A 74 4.06 20.98 11.42
CA ALA A 74 2.61 20.74 11.43
C ALA A 74 2.07 20.55 12.86
N SER A 75 2.81 19.88 13.74
CA SER A 75 2.43 19.69 15.13
C SER A 75 2.43 21.01 15.93
N GLN A 76 3.32 21.94 15.59
CA GLN A 76 3.36 23.26 16.25
C GLN A 76 2.20 24.14 15.84
N ILE A 77 1.70 24.00 14.60
CA ILE A 77 0.55 24.76 14.10
C ILE A 77 -0.77 24.23 14.66
N MET A 78 -0.80 22.96 15.13
CA MET A 78 -1.97 22.26 15.66
C MET A 78 -3.18 22.31 14.73
N ALA A 79 -2.96 22.28 13.41
CA ALA A 79 -3.99 22.30 12.39
C ALA A 79 -3.93 21.05 11.52
N TYR A 80 -5.08 20.52 11.11
CA TYR A 80 -5.17 19.28 10.36
C TYR A 80 -4.58 19.37 8.93
N GLY A 81 -4.79 20.52 8.25
CA GLY A 81 -4.33 20.73 6.86
C GLY A 81 -2.82 20.52 6.64
N PRO A 82 -1.92 21.11 7.45
CA PRO A 82 -0.49 20.89 7.36
C PRO A 82 -0.07 19.41 7.48
N PHE A 83 -0.75 18.62 8.31
CA PHE A 83 -0.51 17.17 8.40
C PHE A 83 -0.89 16.43 7.10
N LEU A 84 -2.02 16.79 6.47
CA LEU A 84 -2.42 16.24 5.18
C LEU A 84 -1.40 16.58 4.09
N LEU A 85 -0.87 17.80 4.08
CA LEU A 85 0.17 18.21 3.14
C LEU A 85 1.47 17.43 3.36
N ALA A 86 1.92 17.31 4.61
CA ALA A 86 3.10 16.52 4.96
C ALA A 86 2.95 15.06 4.53
N LEU A 87 1.77 14.47 4.74
CA LEU A 87 1.43 13.11 4.33
C LEU A 87 1.40 12.97 2.79
N PHE A 88 0.85 13.94 2.08
CA PHE A 88 0.84 13.97 0.61
C PHE A 88 2.26 13.98 0.04
N ILE A 89 3.16 14.79 0.62
CA ILE A 89 4.57 14.88 0.21
C ILE A 89 5.28 13.56 0.52
N LEU A 90 5.07 12.98 1.70
CA LEU A 90 5.63 11.69 2.10
C LEU A 90 5.19 10.57 1.15
N ALA A 91 3.89 10.44 0.91
CA ALA A 91 3.31 9.45 0.01
C ALA A 91 3.75 9.66 -1.45
N GLY A 92 3.91 10.91 -1.86
CA GLY A 92 4.50 11.28 -3.15
C GLY A 92 5.93 10.77 -3.29
N GLY A 93 6.73 10.89 -2.24
CA GLY A 93 8.07 10.29 -2.17
C GLY A 93 8.03 8.77 -2.36
N LEU A 94 7.08 8.08 -1.72
CA LEU A 94 6.87 6.63 -1.89
C LEU A 94 6.45 6.28 -3.32
N SER A 95 5.54 7.03 -3.92
CA SER A 95 5.10 6.84 -5.31
C SER A 95 6.29 6.93 -6.29
N ILE A 96 7.13 7.94 -6.13
CA ILE A 96 8.34 8.12 -6.96
C ILE A 96 9.33 6.97 -6.72
N LEU A 97 9.49 6.56 -5.46
CA LEU A 97 10.38 5.46 -5.11
C LEU A 97 9.92 4.13 -5.74
N GLU A 98 8.62 3.81 -5.69
CA GLU A 98 8.09 2.60 -6.31
C GLU A 98 8.13 2.64 -7.83
N THR A 99 7.85 3.79 -8.43
CA THR A 99 7.95 4.01 -9.88
C THR A 99 9.41 3.88 -10.36
N SER A 100 10.40 4.17 -9.50
CA SER A 100 11.82 4.03 -9.81
C SER A 100 12.36 2.64 -9.53
N ALA A 101 12.14 2.11 -8.32
CA ALA A 101 12.78 0.89 -7.84
C ALA A 101 12.21 -0.38 -8.51
N ASN A 102 10.89 -0.47 -8.70
CA ASN A 102 10.28 -1.67 -9.27
C ASN A 102 10.74 -1.94 -10.73
N PRO A 103 10.67 -0.97 -11.67
CA PRO A 103 11.20 -1.17 -13.01
C PRO A 103 12.73 -1.37 -13.02
N TYR A 104 13.47 -0.69 -12.14
CA TYR A 104 14.91 -0.88 -12.02
C TYR A 104 15.28 -2.32 -11.65
N ILE A 105 14.62 -2.92 -10.65
CA ILE A 105 14.83 -4.32 -10.26
C ILE A 105 14.52 -5.27 -11.42
N ILE A 106 13.49 -4.97 -12.21
CA ILE A 106 13.13 -5.75 -13.40
C ILE A 106 14.21 -5.64 -14.47
N ALA A 107 14.79 -4.45 -14.67
CA ALA A 107 15.81 -4.21 -15.69
C ALA A 107 17.21 -4.74 -15.32
N MET A 108 17.46 -5.11 -14.06
CA MET A 108 18.79 -5.57 -13.57
C MET A 108 19.20 -6.99 -13.95
N GLY A 109 18.46 -7.70 -14.79
CA GLY A 109 18.81 -9.06 -15.16
C GLY A 109 17.87 -9.67 -16.20
N PRO A 110 17.98 -10.99 -16.49
CA PRO A 110 17.18 -11.65 -17.50
C PRO A 110 15.68 -11.49 -17.30
N GLN A 111 14.93 -11.35 -18.39
CA GLN A 111 13.48 -11.11 -18.33
C GLN A 111 12.70 -12.31 -17.77
N GLU A 112 13.20 -13.54 -17.98
CA GLU A 112 12.59 -14.77 -17.49
C GLU A 112 12.49 -14.82 -15.97
N THR A 113 13.43 -14.19 -15.26
CA THR A 113 13.47 -14.15 -13.80
C THR A 113 13.00 -12.80 -13.21
N ALA A 114 12.59 -11.85 -14.04
CA ALA A 114 12.24 -10.48 -13.63
C ALA A 114 11.16 -10.43 -12.54
N THR A 115 10.05 -11.14 -12.75
CA THR A 115 8.93 -11.19 -11.79
C THR A 115 9.36 -11.79 -10.45
N ARG A 116 10.20 -12.84 -10.48
CA ARG A 116 10.71 -13.48 -9.27
C ARG A 116 11.67 -12.55 -8.51
N ARG A 117 12.57 -11.83 -9.21
CA ARG A 117 13.46 -10.83 -8.59
C ARG A 117 12.65 -9.73 -7.90
N LEU A 118 11.61 -9.23 -8.57
CA LEU A 118 10.74 -8.23 -7.99
C LEU A 118 10.02 -8.77 -6.74
N ASN A 119 9.48 -9.99 -6.80
CA ASN A 119 8.87 -10.64 -5.63
C ASN A 119 9.85 -10.78 -4.47
N LEU A 120 11.09 -11.20 -4.73
CA LEU A 120 12.12 -11.32 -3.70
C LEU A 120 12.43 -9.96 -3.05
N ALA A 121 12.64 -8.92 -3.85
CA ALA A 121 12.90 -7.57 -3.35
C ALA A 121 11.72 -7.04 -2.51
N GLN A 122 10.50 -7.25 -2.97
CA GLN A 122 9.28 -6.87 -2.27
C GLN A 122 8.97 -7.74 -1.03
N SER A 123 9.66 -8.90 -0.85
CA SER A 123 9.47 -9.76 0.33
C SER A 123 9.95 -9.11 1.63
N PHE A 124 10.80 -8.09 1.55
CA PHE A 124 11.22 -7.31 2.71
C PHE A 124 10.23 -6.20 3.11
N ASN A 125 9.29 -5.85 2.23
CA ASN A 125 8.30 -4.81 2.50
C ASN A 125 7.39 -5.13 3.71
N PRO A 126 6.84 -6.35 3.86
CA PRO A 126 6.02 -6.70 5.02
C PRO A 126 6.75 -6.68 6.36
N ILE A 127 8.07 -6.86 6.38
CA ILE A 127 8.87 -6.70 7.61
C ILE A 127 8.75 -5.25 8.10
N GLY A 128 8.85 -4.28 7.18
CA GLY A 128 8.58 -2.88 7.49
C GLY A 128 7.13 -2.66 7.96
N SER A 129 6.15 -3.33 7.34
CA SER A 129 4.74 -3.23 7.74
C SER A 129 4.51 -3.69 9.18
N ILE A 130 5.05 -4.84 9.56
CA ILE A 130 4.98 -5.35 10.94
C ILE A 130 5.63 -4.36 11.90
N THR A 131 6.81 -3.84 11.57
CA THR A 131 7.51 -2.83 12.38
C THR A 131 6.65 -1.58 12.54
N GLY A 132 6.00 -1.10 11.47
CA GLY A 132 5.10 0.06 11.51
C GLY A 132 3.90 -0.16 12.43
N VAL A 133 3.25 -1.33 12.35
CA VAL A 133 2.13 -1.69 13.25
C VAL A 133 2.58 -1.74 14.71
N LEU A 134 3.75 -2.34 14.99
CA LEU A 134 4.29 -2.42 16.35
C LEU A 134 4.62 -1.03 16.91
N ILE A 135 5.29 -0.17 16.14
CA ILE A 135 5.56 1.22 16.54
C ILE A 135 4.25 1.97 16.76
N GLY A 136 3.29 1.84 15.86
CA GLY A 136 1.97 2.44 15.98
C GLY A 136 1.27 2.02 17.27
N LYS A 137 1.18 0.72 17.52
CA LYS A 137 0.47 0.16 18.68
C LYS A 137 1.16 0.49 20.00
N PHE A 138 2.46 0.23 20.12
CA PHE A 138 3.17 0.29 21.40
C PHE A 138 3.76 1.66 21.71
N TYR A 139 3.91 2.53 20.74
CA TYR A 139 4.46 3.86 20.96
C TYR A 139 3.46 4.97 20.69
N ILE A 140 2.79 5.00 19.51
CA ILE A 140 1.91 6.11 19.15
C ILE A 140 0.57 6.00 19.91
N LEU A 141 -0.16 4.91 19.71
CA LEU A 141 -1.48 4.75 20.32
C LEU A 141 -1.43 4.58 21.85
N ALA A 142 -0.34 4.03 22.39
CA ALA A 142 -0.16 3.90 23.84
C ALA A 142 -0.04 5.26 24.57
N GLN A 143 0.27 6.33 23.86
CA GLN A 143 0.37 7.68 24.43
C GLN A 143 -0.92 8.50 24.23
N LEU A 144 -1.96 7.93 23.61
CA LEU A 144 -3.24 8.61 23.50
C LEU A 144 -3.93 8.70 24.86
N ASN A 145 -4.43 9.88 25.18
CA ASN A 145 -5.24 10.11 26.37
C ASN A 145 -6.54 9.25 26.28
N PRO A 146 -6.92 8.53 27.35
CA PRO A 146 -8.10 7.65 27.35
C PRO A 146 -9.44 8.39 27.23
N ALA A 147 -9.47 9.72 27.39
CA ALA A 147 -10.68 10.50 27.27
C ALA A 147 -11.44 10.24 25.97
N THR A 148 -12.75 10.05 26.07
CA THR A 148 -13.65 9.83 24.95
C THR A 148 -13.88 11.13 24.17
N ASP A 149 -14.42 11.04 22.93
CA ASP A 149 -14.75 12.20 22.11
C ASP A 149 -15.78 13.11 22.82
N ALA A 150 -16.75 12.52 23.54
CA ALA A 150 -17.74 13.25 24.31
C ALA A 150 -17.11 14.02 25.48
N GLU A 151 -16.15 13.43 26.18
CA GLU A 151 -15.43 14.10 27.27
C GLU A 151 -14.56 15.24 26.74
N ARG A 152 -13.91 15.05 25.57
CA ARG A 152 -13.07 16.08 24.93
C ARG A 152 -13.87 17.32 24.50
N THR A 153 -15.14 17.15 24.07
CA THR A 153 -15.98 18.28 23.65
C THR A 153 -16.42 19.18 24.81
N VAL A 154 -16.39 18.71 26.05
CA VAL A 154 -16.76 19.46 27.25
C VAL A 154 -15.55 19.85 28.11
N MET A 155 -14.33 19.52 27.70
CA MET A 155 -13.10 19.91 28.40
C MET A 155 -12.82 21.40 28.31
N ASP A 156 -12.13 21.92 29.31
CA ASP A 156 -11.54 23.25 29.25
C ASP A 156 -10.59 23.37 28.04
N PRO A 157 -10.67 24.49 27.26
CA PRO A 157 -9.85 24.64 26.04
C PRO A 157 -8.33 24.49 26.27
N ASP A 158 -7.82 25.00 27.40
CA ASP A 158 -6.39 24.92 27.70
C ASP A 158 -5.96 23.47 28.05
N ALA A 159 -6.80 22.75 28.79
CA ALA A 159 -6.59 21.34 29.09
C ALA A 159 -6.64 20.48 27.81
N LEU A 160 -7.61 20.73 26.92
CA LEU A 160 -7.71 20.04 25.65
C LEU A 160 -6.48 20.31 24.76
N ALA A 161 -6.05 21.57 24.65
CA ALA A 161 -4.86 21.95 23.87
C ALA A 161 -3.58 21.27 24.40
N SER A 162 -3.42 21.14 25.72
CA SER A 162 -2.27 20.45 26.31
C SER A 162 -2.25 18.95 25.96
N ILE A 163 -3.40 18.28 26.03
CA ILE A 163 -3.56 16.88 25.64
C ILE A 163 -3.26 16.70 24.15
N GLN A 164 -3.84 17.52 23.28
CA GLN A 164 -3.64 17.48 21.84
C GLN A 164 -2.16 17.68 21.47
N SER A 165 -1.49 18.65 22.12
CA SER A 165 -0.05 18.91 21.93
C SER A 165 0.80 17.70 22.32
N ALA A 166 0.50 17.07 23.46
CA ALA A 166 1.20 15.85 23.90
C ALA A 166 0.99 14.68 22.93
N GLU A 167 -0.24 14.46 22.49
CA GLU A 167 -0.60 13.40 21.53
C GLU A 167 0.05 13.61 20.15
N LEU A 168 0.10 14.85 19.66
CA LEU A 168 0.79 15.17 18.41
C LEU A 168 2.30 15.00 18.54
N SER A 169 2.88 15.36 19.69
CA SER A 169 4.30 15.14 19.97
C SER A 169 4.67 13.66 19.96
N ALA A 170 3.78 12.78 20.39
CA ALA A 170 3.99 11.33 20.35
C ALA A 170 4.14 10.77 18.92
N VAL A 171 3.49 11.38 17.93
CA VAL A 171 3.66 11.02 16.52
C VAL A 171 5.04 11.38 16.01
N MET A 172 5.59 12.48 16.49
CA MET A 172 6.81 13.08 15.97
C MET A 172 8.02 12.19 16.14
N GLY A 173 8.19 11.60 17.34
CA GLY A 173 9.36 10.77 17.64
C GLY A 173 9.61 9.67 16.60
N PRO A 174 8.64 8.78 16.33
CA PRO A 174 8.75 7.75 15.32
C PRO A 174 9.06 8.29 13.92
N TYR A 175 8.40 9.38 13.48
CA TYR A 175 8.64 9.94 12.15
C TYR A 175 10.02 10.57 12.00
N VAL A 176 10.54 11.23 13.03
CA VAL A 176 11.93 11.74 13.05
C VAL A 176 12.93 10.59 12.98
N VAL A 177 12.74 9.53 13.75
CA VAL A 177 13.62 8.34 13.69
C VAL A 177 13.58 7.72 12.29
N VAL A 178 12.40 7.56 11.70
CA VAL A 178 12.24 7.04 10.33
C VAL A 178 12.95 7.96 9.33
N ALA A 179 12.79 9.27 9.44
CA ALA A 179 13.47 10.24 8.57
C ALA A 179 14.99 10.11 8.67
N LEU A 180 15.56 9.97 9.88
CA LEU A 180 17.00 9.77 10.07
C LEU A 180 17.50 8.47 9.42
N VAL A 181 16.77 7.36 9.57
CA VAL A 181 17.10 6.10 8.90
C VAL A 181 17.04 6.27 7.37
N ILE A 182 16.04 6.96 6.85
CA ILE A 182 15.92 7.22 5.41
C ILE A 182 17.06 8.12 4.91
N ILE A 183 17.49 9.12 5.67
CA ILE A 183 18.67 9.93 5.33
C ILE A 183 19.92 9.06 5.21
N MET A 184 20.15 8.15 6.17
CA MET A 184 21.29 7.22 6.10
C MET A 184 21.22 6.35 4.83
N VAL A 185 20.04 5.82 4.49
CA VAL A 185 19.84 5.05 3.25
C VAL A 185 20.05 5.93 2.01
N TRP A 186 19.55 7.16 2.04
CA TRP A 186 19.73 8.15 0.97
C TRP A 186 21.22 8.42 0.71
N LEU A 187 21.98 8.68 1.77
CA LEU A 187 23.44 8.90 1.69
C LEU A 187 24.15 7.64 1.16
N ALA A 188 23.81 6.46 1.67
CA ALA A 188 24.39 5.20 1.19
C ALA A 188 24.16 5.03 -0.32
N ILE A 189 22.95 5.29 -0.82
CA ILE A 189 22.63 5.20 -2.25
C ILE A 189 23.32 6.31 -3.05
N ALA A 190 23.40 7.53 -2.52
CA ALA A 190 24.03 8.67 -3.19
C ALA A 190 25.50 8.39 -3.51
N PHE A 191 26.23 7.77 -2.57
CA PHE A 191 27.65 7.44 -2.74
C PHE A 191 27.91 6.09 -3.43
N THR A 192 26.90 5.21 -3.55
CA THR A 192 27.02 3.92 -4.22
C THR A 192 26.88 4.08 -5.74
N ARG A 193 27.76 3.45 -6.52
CA ARG A 193 27.60 3.35 -7.98
C ARG A 193 26.55 2.29 -8.28
N MET A 194 25.39 2.73 -8.74
CA MET A 194 24.34 1.81 -9.19
C MET A 194 24.65 1.37 -10.63
N PRO A 195 24.50 0.08 -10.97
CA PRO A 195 24.61 -0.40 -12.34
C PRO A 195 23.65 0.34 -13.26
N VAL A 196 24.13 0.70 -14.45
CA VAL A 196 23.26 1.30 -15.46
C VAL A 196 22.34 0.21 -15.98
N ALA A 197 21.05 0.33 -15.72
CA ALA A 197 20.07 -0.55 -16.37
C ALA A 197 20.12 -0.25 -17.87
N HIS A 198 20.32 -1.29 -18.68
CA HIS A 198 20.30 -1.16 -20.14
C HIS A 198 18.85 -0.93 -20.58
N ASP A 199 18.39 0.30 -20.48
CA ASP A 199 17.19 0.74 -21.18
C ASP A 199 17.59 1.00 -22.64
N SER A 200 17.05 0.22 -23.56
CA SER A 200 17.16 0.40 -25.00
C SER A 200 16.41 1.65 -25.51
N SER A 201 16.31 2.69 -24.67
CA SER A 201 15.44 3.85 -24.86
C SER A 201 16.20 5.11 -25.30
N SER A 202 16.97 5.03 -26.39
CA SER A 202 17.48 6.24 -27.10
C SER A 202 16.47 6.84 -28.09
N ALA A 203 15.22 6.40 -28.13
CA ALA A 203 14.21 6.96 -29.01
C ALA A 203 13.36 8.00 -28.24
N GLU A 204 13.35 9.24 -28.72
CA GLU A 204 12.44 10.32 -28.31
C GLU A 204 10.97 9.96 -28.57
N SER A 205 10.40 9.07 -27.73
CA SER A 205 8.96 8.81 -27.78
C SER A 205 8.24 9.85 -26.91
N THR A 206 7.32 10.57 -27.50
CA THR A 206 6.43 11.47 -26.76
C THR A 206 5.51 10.66 -25.83
N LEU A 207 5.10 11.26 -24.69
CA LEU A 207 4.14 10.68 -23.75
C LEU A 207 2.92 10.09 -24.49
N LYS A 208 2.35 10.87 -25.42
CA LYS A 208 1.17 10.45 -26.19
C LYS A 208 1.41 9.16 -26.96
N GLN A 209 2.59 9.01 -27.59
CA GLN A 209 2.95 7.80 -28.32
C GLN A 209 3.15 6.59 -27.40
N SER A 210 3.77 6.78 -26.24
CA SER A 210 3.94 5.72 -25.24
C SER A 210 2.58 5.25 -24.71
N PHE A 211 1.68 6.16 -24.36
CA PHE A 211 0.32 5.83 -23.92
C PHE A 211 -0.46 5.09 -25.01
N SER A 212 -0.41 5.55 -26.27
CA SER A 212 -1.09 4.88 -27.39
C SER A 212 -0.60 3.44 -27.56
N ARG A 213 0.73 3.20 -27.48
CA ARG A 213 1.30 1.86 -27.55
C ARG A 213 0.91 0.99 -26.34
N LEU A 214 0.89 1.57 -25.13
CA LEU A 214 0.51 0.85 -23.92
C LEU A 214 -0.98 0.44 -23.97
N LEU A 215 -1.85 1.34 -24.36
CA LEU A 215 -3.29 1.06 -24.48
C LEU A 215 -3.60 0.04 -25.58
N SER A 216 -2.79 -0.06 -26.64
CA SER A 216 -2.98 -1.10 -27.67
C SER A 216 -2.59 -2.50 -27.20
N LYS A 217 -1.82 -2.62 -26.10
CA LYS A 217 -1.44 -3.90 -25.51
C LYS A 217 -2.50 -4.38 -24.50
N GLY A 218 -3.43 -5.22 -24.95
CA GLY A 218 -4.55 -5.68 -24.12
C GLY A 218 -4.13 -6.36 -22.82
N TYR A 219 -3.02 -7.12 -22.80
CA TYR A 219 -2.51 -7.75 -21.58
C TYR A 219 -2.05 -6.72 -20.53
N PHE A 220 -1.43 -5.61 -20.99
CA PHE A 220 -1.02 -4.52 -20.11
C PHE A 220 -2.23 -3.81 -19.48
N VAL A 221 -3.24 -3.47 -20.28
CA VAL A 221 -4.46 -2.84 -19.77
C VAL A 221 -5.16 -3.74 -18.76
N ARG A 222 -5.28 -5.04 -19.06
CA ARG A 222 -5.80 -6.03 -18.09
C ARG A 222 -4.97 -6.09 -16.81
N GLY A 223 -3.64 -5.93 -16.90
CA GLY A 223 -2.75 -5.88 -15.76
C GLY A 223 -2.96 -4.64 -14.89
N VAL A 224 -3.14 -3.45 -15.48
CA VAL A 224 -3.44 -2.21 -14.74
C VAL A 224 -4.78 -2.32 -13.99
N VAL A 225 -5.81 -2.85 -14.66
CA VAL A 225 -7.11 -3.13 -14.02
C VAL A 225 -6.97 -4.18 -12.92
N GLY A 226 -6.18 -5.24 -13.15
CA GLY A 226 -5.88 -6.24 -12.14
C GLY A 226 -5.17 -5.67 -10.92
N GLN A 227 -4.24 -4.76 -11.13
CA GLN A 227 -3.52 -4.08 -10.04
C GLN A 227 -4.45 -3.19 -9.21
N PHE A 228 -5.37 -2.47 -9.87
CA PHE A 228 -6.40 -1.65 -9.20
C PHE A 228 -7.31 -2.51 -8.32
N PHE A 229 -7.84 -3.61 -8.85
CA PHE A 229 -8.66 -4.54 -8.08
C PHE A 229 -7.88 -5.21 -6.95
N TYR A 230 -6.64 -5.61 -7.21
CA TYR A 230 -5.80 -6.25 -6.20
C TYR A 230 -5.56 -5.33 -5.00
N VAL A 231 -5.11 -4.08 -5.25
CA VAL A 231 -4.79 -3.16 -4.14
C VAL A 231 -6.06 -2.83 -3.35
N GLY A 232 -7.18 -2.64 -4.04
CA GLY A 232 -8.46 -2.45 -3.37
C GLY A 232 -8.89 -3.66 -2.52
N ALA A 233 -8.70 -4.87 -3.03
CA ALA A 233 -8.98 -6.09 -2.29
C ALA A 233 -8.06 -6.23 -1.06
N GLN A 234 -6.77 -5.96 -1.20
CA GLN A 234 -5.80 -6.06 -0.10
C GLN A 234 -6.11 -5.07 1.02
N ILE A 235 -6.23 -3.78 0.68
CA ILE A 235 -6.51 -2.73 1.67
C ILE A 235 -7.88 -2.96 2.29
N GLY A 236 -8.89 -3.26 1.48
CA GLY A 236 -10.24 -3.56 1.96
C GLY A 236 -10.28 -4.74 2.94
N CYS A 237 -9.69 -5.88 2.59
CA CYS A 237 -9.64 -7.03 3.50
C CYS A 237 -9.00 -6.67 4.85
N TRP A 238 -7.87 -5.97 4.85
CA TRP A 238 -7.19 -5.61 6.09
C TRP A 238 -7.93 -4.55 6.91
N SER A 239 -8.47 -3.52 6.28
CA SER A 239 -9.23 -2.46 6.95
C SER A 239 -10.52 -2.97 7.60
N TYR A 240 -11.12 -4.00 7.03
CA TYR A 240 -12.36 -4.58 7.55
C TYR A 240 -12.15 -5.79 8.45
N THR A 241 -10.92 -6.31 8.62
CA THR A 241 -10.65 -7.51 9.43
C THR A 241 -11.12 -7.34 10.88
N ILE A 242 -10.73 -6.26 11.56
CA ILE A 242 -11.09 -6.04 12.97
C ILE A 242 -12.61 -5.96 13.13
N ARG A 243 -13.27 -5.15 12.29
CA ARG A 243 -14.74 -4.98 12.31
C ARG A 243 -15.46 -6.31 12.05
N TYR A 244 -14.97 -7.11 11.11
CA TYR A 244 -15.52 -8.41 10.79
C TYR A 244 -15.39 -9.39 11.97
N VAL A 245 -14.20 -9.48 12.58
CA VAL A 245 -13.95 -10.35 13.75
C VAL A 245 -14.85 -9.96 14.91
N MET A 246 -14.97 -8.67 15.22
CA MET A 246 -15.87 -8.19 16.27
C MET A 246 -17.35 -8.54 15.98
N ALA A 247 -17.78 -8.39 14.73
CA ALA A 247 -19.15 -8.70 14.32
C ALA A 247 -19.47 -10.20 14.39
N GLU A 248 -18.49 -11.07 14.08
CA GLU A 248 -18.71 -12.52 13.97
C GLU A 248 -18.46 -13.28 15.27
N MET A 249 -17.54 -12.82 16.10
CA MET A 249 -17.11 -13.53 17.32
C MET A 249 -17.46 -12.76 18.58
N GLY A 250 -17.87 -11.50 18.49
CA GLY A 250 -17.93 -10.62 19.65
C GLY A 250 -16.52 -10.24 20.13
N GLY A 251 -16.41 -9.85 21.38
CA GLY A 251 -15.13 -9.47 21.97
C GLY A 251 -14.77 -8.00 21.72
N ASN A 252 -13.54 -7.66 22.06
CA ASN A 252 -13.05 -6.30 21.98
C ASN A 252 -12.09 -6.11 20.80
N GLU A 253 -11.78 -4.83 20.49
CA GLU A 253 -10.89 -4.46 19.38
C GLU A 253 -9.47 -5.03 19.55
N ALA A 254 -8.98 -5.15 20.78
CA ALA A 254 -7.64 -5.67 21.06
C ALA A 254 -7.52 -7.17 20.72
N GLU A 255 -8.58 -7.96 21.02
CA GLU A 255 -8.66 -9.38 20.63
C GLU A 255 -8.75 -9.51 19.10
N ALA A 256 -9.63 -8.74 18.47
CA ALA A 256 -9.82 -8.74 17.03
C ALA A 256 -8.55 -8.33 16.27
N SER A 257 -7.77 -7.38 16.80
CA SER A 257 -6.51 -6.94 16.20
C SER A 257 -5.45 -8.05 16.13
N THR A 258 -5.56 -9.08 16.97
CA THR A 258 -4.65 -10.24 16.93
C THR A 258 -4.81 -11.03 15.62
N TYR A 259 -6.02 -11.13 15.09
CA TYR A 259 -6.27 -11.79 13.80
C TYR A 259 -5.72 -10.97 12.62
N LEU A 260 -5.77 -9.64 12.71
CA LEU A 260 -5.12 -8.76 11.70
C LEU A 260 -3.60 -8.94 11.75
N LEU A 261 -3.00 -8.97 12.94
CA LEU A 261 -1.56 -9.22 13.09
C LEU A 261 -1.18 -10.59 12.52
N LEU A 262 -1.95 -11.64 12.83
CA LEU A 262 -1.75 -12.98 12.27
C LEU A 262 -1.82 -12.96 10.74
N SER A 263 -2.78 -12.22 10.17
CA SER A 263 -2.95 -12.04 8.72
C SER A 263 -1.71 -11.42 8.08
N ILE A 264 -1.13 -10.37 8.68
CA ILE A 264 0.06 -9.68 8.17
C ILE A 264 1.30 -10.57 8.33
N VAL A 265 1.43 -11.32 9.41
CA VAL A 265 2.53 -12.28 9.63
C VAL A 265 2.49 -13.40 8.58
N LEU A 266 1.31 -14.01 8.36
CA LEU A 266 1.16 -15.04 7.34
C LEU A 266 1.37 -14.51 5.92
N PHE A 267 0.87 -13.32 5.60
CA PHE A 267 1.17 -12.63 4.35
C PHE A 267 2.69 -12.49 4.14
N SER A 268 3.41 -12.10 5.19
CA SER A 268 4.87 -11.94 5.15
C SER A 268 5.59 -13.26 4.92
N ALA A 269 5.24 -14.29 5.67
CA ALA A 269 5.84 -15.62 5.57
C ALA A 269 5.56 -16.26 4.19
N PHE A 270 4.31 -16.21 3.74
CA PHE A 270 3.90 -16.76 2.45
C PHE A 270 4.55 -16.04 1.27
N ARG A 271 4.91 -14.76 1.40
CA ARG A 271 5.63 -14.05 0.34
C ARG A 271 7.00 -14.69 0.06
N PHE A 272 7.73 -15.09 1.09
CA PHE A 272 9.00 -15.82 0.91
C PHE A 272 8.77 -17.22 0.33
N VAL A 273 7.79 -17.95 0.86
CA VAL A 273 7.42 -19.30 0.38
C VAL A 273 7.03 -19.24 -1.11
N CYS A 274 6.11 -18.34 -1.47
CA CYS A 274 5.64 -18.19 -2.85
C CYS A 274 6.78 -17.74 -3.80
N THR A 275 7.67 -16.85 -3.35
CA THR A 275 8.84 -16.45 -4.13
C THR A 275 9.79 -17.63 -4.38
N ALA A 276 9.94 -18.52 -3.40
CA ALA A 276 10.71 -19.75 -3.57
C ALA A 276 10.02 -20.72 -4.56
N LEU A 277 8.70 -20.88 -4.46
CA LEU A 277 7.90 -21.72 -5.37
C LEU A 277 7.96 -21.25 -6.83
N MET A 278 8.21 -19.96 -7.09
CA MET A 278 8.40 -19.43 -8.45
C MET A 278 9.65 -20.01 -9.17
N LYS A 279 10.48 -20.82 -8.49
CA LYS A 279 11.52 -21.61 -9.15
C LYS A 279 10.96 -22.78 -9.95
N PHE A 280 9.81 -23.31 -9.51
CA PHE A 280 9.22 -24.55 -10.02
C PHE A 280 7.92 -24.29 -10.77
N VAL A 281 7.17 -23.27 -10.39
CA VAL A 281 5.85 -22.93 -10.94
C VAL A 281 5.90 -21.52 -11.51
N SER A 282 5.32 -21.31 -12.69
CA SER A 282 5.30 -19.98 -13.29
C SER A 282 4.55 -18.98 -12.40
N PRO A 283 5.04 -17.72 -12.31
CA PRO A 283 4.37 -16.69 -11.50
C PRO A 283 2.89 -16.49 -11.85
N ALA A 284 2.53 -16.61 -13.12
CA ALA A 284 1.16 -16.46 -13.59
C ALA A 284 0.24 -17.57 -13.09
N ILE A 285 0.70 -18.83 -13.10
CA ILE A 285 -0.06 -19.97 -12.57
C ILE A 285 -0.23 -19.81 -11.05
N LEU A 286 0.84 -19.47 -10.33
CA LEU A 286 0.77 -19.23 -8.89
C LEU A 286 -0.23 -18.12 -8.56
N LEU A 287 -0.24 -17.02 -9.31
CA LEU A 287 -1.21 -15.93 -9.16
C LEU A 287 -2.64 -16.45 -9.32
N GLY A 288 -2.92 -17.21 -10.39
CA GLY A 288 -4.24 -17.77 -10.66
C GLY A 288 -4.71 -18.74 -9.57
N LEU A 289 -3.82 -19.63 -9.09
CA LEU A 289 -4.14 -20.60 -8.04
C LEU A 289 -4.43 -19.90 -6.69
N LEU A 290 -3.60 -18.94 -6.29
CA LEU A 290 -3.78 -18.21 -5.04
C LEU A 290 -5.00 -17.27 -5.10
N ALA A 291 -5.31 -16.69 -6.26
CA ALA A 291 -6.54 -15.92 -6.45
C ALA A 291 -7.78 -16.81 -6.35
N SER A 292 -7.71 -18.06 -6.87
CA SER A 292 -8.79 -19.04 -6.72
C SER A 292 -9.00 -19.44 -5.26
N LEU A 293 -7.91 -19.70 -4.52
CA LEU A 293 -7.97 -20.03 -3.10
C LEU A 293 -8.48 -18.83 -2.26
N ALA A 294 -8.04 -17.61 -2.57
CA ALA A 294 -8.55 -16.39 -1.93
C ALA A 294 -10.05 -16.20 -2.18
N SER A 295 -10.53 -16.46 -3.41
CA SER A 295 -11.96 -16.40 -3.73
C SER A 295 -12.76 -17.42 -2.96
N ALA A 296 -12.28 -18.67 -2.88
CA ALA A 296 -12.94 -19.71 -2.10
C ALA A 296 -12.98 -19.37 -0.59
N SER A 297 -11.89 -18.81 -0.06
CA SER A 297 -11.83 -18.33 1.34
C SER A 297 -12.80 -17.18 1.59
N LEU A 298 -12.98 -16.26 0.63
CA LEU A 298 -13.96 -15.17 0.77
C LEU A 298 -15.42 -15.69 0.74
N LEU A 299 -15.70 -16.77 0.04
CA LEU A 299 -17.03 -17.40 0.12
C LEU A 299 -17.31 -17.93 1.53
N LEU A 300 -16.31 -18.47 2.24
CA LEU A 300 -16.45 -18.82 3.67
C LEU A 300 -16.71 -17.58 4.53
N VAL A 301 -16.00 -16.47 4.28
CA VAL A 301 -16.20 -15.18 4.96
C VAL A 301 -17.64 -14.69 4.79
N MET A 302 -18.17 -14.74 3.58
CA MET A 302 -19.49 -14.18 3.26
C MET A 302 -20.66 -15.06 3.71
N PHE A 303 -20.56 -16.38 3.51
CA PHE A 303 -21.71 -17.28 3.64
C PHE A 303 -21.68 -18.15 4.90
N VAL A 304 -20.50 -18.50 5.41
CA VAL A 304 -20.38 -19.29 6.64
C VAL A 304 -20.25 -18.38 7.86
N GLY A 305 -19.32 -17.44 7.85
CA GLY A 305 -19.09 -16.54 8.99
C GLY A 305 -18.45 -17.23 10.19
N GLY A 306 -18.63 -16.62 11.37
CA GLY A 306 -18.08 -17.14 12.62
C GLY A 306 -16.56 -17.35 12.56
N ILE A 307 -16.06 -18.29 13.36
CA ILE A 307 -14.63 -18.61 13.43
C ILE A 307 -14.06 -19.10 12.08
N ALA A 308 -14.86 -19.84 11.29
CA ALA A 308 -14.47 -20.30 9.97
C ALA A 308 -14.27 -19.14 8.98
N GLY A 309 -15.16 -18.13 9.02
CA GLY A 309 -15.01 -16.90 8.25
C GLY A 309 -13.76 -16.10 8.65
N VAL A 310 -13.48 -16.00 9.95
CA VAL A 310 -12.29 -15.32 10.48
C VAL A 310 -11.00 -15.96 9.96
N TYR A 311 -10.88 -17.29 10.07
CA TYR A 311 -9.71 -17.99 9.50
C TYR A 311 -9.70 -17.97 7.97
N GLY A 312 -10.87 -17.93 7.32
CA GLY A 312 -10.98 -17.66 5.88
C GLY A 312 -10.34 -16.34 5.51
N LEU A 313 -10.59 -15.27 6.26
CA LEU A 313 -10.01 -13.94 6.02
C LEU A 313 -8.49 -13.91 6.27
N VAL A 314 -8.01 -14.63 7.27
CA VAL A 314 -6.57 -14.84 7.52
C VAL A 314 -5.93 -15.58 6.34
N ALA A 315 -6.58 -16.61 5.79
CA ALA A 315 -6.10 -17.34 4.62
C ALA A 315 -6.07 -16.47 3.37
N VAL A 316 -7.04 -15.59 3.17
CA VAL A 316 -7.02 -14.58 2.08
C VAL A 316 -5.74 -13.76 2.14
N SER A 317 -5.32 -13.30 3.33
CA SER A 317 -4.08 -12.53 3.50
C SER A 317 -2.85 -13.31 3.05
N ALA A 318 -2.74 -14.58 3.41
CA ALA A 318 -1.64 -15.44 2.95
C ALA A 318 -1.62 -15.56 1.41
N CYS A 319 -2.81 -15.75 0.79
CA CYS A 319 -2.95 -15.85 -0.67
C CYS A 319 -2.56 -14.55 -1.39
N MET A 320 -2.86 -13.40 -0.81
CA MET A 320 -2.52 -12.09 -1.38
C MET A 320 -1.01 -11.81 -1.48
N SER A 321 -0.18 -12.57 -0.77
CA SER A 321 1.23 -12.27 -0.51
C SER A 321 2.08 -11.97 -1.74
N LEU A 322 1.92 -12.71 -2.84
CA LEU A 322 2.73 -12.54 -4.06
C LEU A 322 2.07 -11.64 -5.13
N MET A 323 0.78 -11.27 -4.96
CA MET A 323 -0.03 -10.77 -6.07
C MET A 323 0.47 -9.43 -6.62
N PHE A 324 0.76 -8.44 -5.76
CA PHE A 324 1.22 -7.11 -6.20
C PHE A 324 2.44 -7.18 -7.14
N PRO A 325 3.58 -7.73 -6.71
CA PRO A 325 4.76 -7.77 -7.54
C PRO A 325 4.62 -8.71 -8.74
N THR A 326 3.75 -9.72 -8.65
CA THR A 326 3.50 -10.64 -9.76
C THR A 326 2.67 -9.98 -10.86
N ILE A 327 1.57 -9.30 -10.52
CA ILE A 327 0.77 -8.54 -11.49
C ILE A 327 1.66 -7.48 -12.15
N PHE A 328 2.44 -6.73 -11.35
CA PHE A 328 3.36 -5.73 -11.85
C PHE A 328 4.36 -6.33 -12.84
N GLY A 329 5.07 -7.39 -12.46
CA GLY A 329 6.07 -8.04 -13.29
C GLY A 329 5.52 -8.62 -14.59
N LEU A 330 4.35 -9.27 -14.55
CA LEU A 330 3.67 -9.80 -15.73
C LEU A 330 3.18 -8.69 -16.67
N SER A 331 2.71 -7.58 -16.12
CA SER A 331 2.15 -6.48 -16.90
C SER A 331 3.22 -5.67 -17.63
N VAL A 332 4.41 -5.49 -17.03
CA VAL A 332 5.50 -4.75 -17.68
C VAL A 332 6.38 -5.63 -18.56
N HIS A 333 6.15 -6.96 -18.57
CA HIS A 333 6.91 -7.87 -19.42
C HIS A 333 6.72 -7.50 -20.91
N GLY A 334 7.82 -7.41 -21.65
CA GLY A 334 7.80 -7.11 -23.09
C GLY A 334 7.40 -5.66 -23.45
N LEU A 335 7.39 -4.72 -22.49
CA LEU A 335 7.13 -3.30 -22.80
C LEU A 335 8.35 -2.58 -23.37
N GLY A 336 9.56 -3.08 -23.18
CA GLY A 336 10.79 -2.47 -23.69
C GLY A 336 10.93 -1.01 -23.22
N LYS A 337 11.03 -0.07 -24.18
CA LYS A 337 11.18 1.36 -23.90
C LYS A 337 9.99 2.01 -23.16
N ASP A 338 8.85 1.37 -23.08
CA ASP A 338 7.67 1.89 -22.39
C ASP A 338 7.53 1.35 -20.95
N THR A 339 8.52 0.56 -20.46
CA THR A 339 8.48 -0.06 -19.12
C THR A 339 8.32 0.96 -18.00
N GLN A 340 8.97 2.13 -18.08
CA GLN A 340 8.87 3.18 -17.06
C GLN A 340 7.46 3.76 -17.00
N PHE A 341 6.86 4.08 -18.15
CA PHE A 341 5.48 4.58 -18.22
C PHE A 341 4.46 3.50 -17.85
N GLY A 342 4.70 2.25 -18.28
CA GLY A 342 3.89 1.12 -17.86
C GLY A 342 3.92 0.91 -16.35
N GLY A 343 5.10 1.00 -15.74
CA GLY A 343 5.27 0.95 -14.30
C GLY A 343 4.51 2.06 -13.58
N SER A 344 4.55 3.30 -14.09
CA SER A 344 3.80 4.41 -13.48
C SER A 344 2.28 4.20 -13.54
N CYS A 345 1.73 3.64 -14.62
CA CYS A 345 0.31 3.32 -14.69
C CYS A 345 -0.10 2.26 -13.65
N LEU A 346 0.76 1.27 -13.40
CA LEU A 346 0.53 0.27 -12.36
C LEU A 346 0.61 0.86 -10.94
N ILE A 347 1.49 1.85 -10.72
CA ILE A 347 1.55 2.58 -9.46
C ILE A 347 0.34 3.50 -9.29
N MET A 348 -0.13 4.17 -10.35
CA MET A 348 -1.40 4.93 -10.30
C MET A 348 -2.59 4.04 -9.92
N ALA A 349 -2.59 2.77 -10.32
CA ALA A 349 -3.64 1.80 -9.99
C ALA A 349 -3.74 1.51 -8.48
N ILE A 350 -2.75 1.90 -7.66
CA ILE A 350 -2.81 1.83 -6.19
C ILE A 350 -3.99 2.65 -5.63
N LEU A 351 -4.50 3.63 -6.40
CA LEU A 351 -5.74 4.35 -6.08
C LEU A 351 -6.94 3.40 -5.81
N GLY A 352 -6.91 2.17 -6.34
CA GLY A 352 -7.90 1.14 -6.03
C GLY A 352 -8.08 0.90 -4.53
N GLY A 353 -7.01 1.09 -3.74
CA GLY A 353 -7.06 1.00 -2.27
C GLY A 353 -8.05 2.00 -1.63
N ALA A 354 -8.10 3.23 -2.12
CA ALA A 354 -9.07 4.22 -1.62
C ALA A 354 -10.48 3.96 -2.16
N VAL A 355 -10.60 3.80 -3.49
CA VAL A 355 -11.91 3.71 -4.17
C VAL A 355 -12.68 2.46 -3.75
N LEU A 356 -12.05 1.29 -3.81
CA LEU A 356 -12.75 0.03 -3.54
C LEU A 356 -13.02 -0.17 -2.04
N THR A 357 -12.15 0.33 -1.15
CA THR A 357 -12.41 0.30 0.30
C THR A 357 -13.59 1.20 0.67
N ALA A 358 -13.73 2.37 0.04
CA ALA A 358 -14.90 3.23 0.23
C ALA A 358 -16.20 2.53 -0.25
N LEU A 359 -16.16 1.84 -1.39
CA LEU A 359 -17.29 1.04 -1.88
C LEU A 359 -17.62 -0.12 -0.93
N MET A 360 -16.61 -0.77 -0.35
CA MET A 360 -16.84 -1.79 0.70
C MET A 360 -17.59 -1.20 1.90
N GLY A 361 -17.25 0.04 2.31
CA GLY A 361 -17.95 0.75 3.36
C GLY A 361 -19.44 0.92 3.06
N GLN A 362 -19.75 1.43 1.90
CA GLN A 362 -21.15 1.62 1.46
C GLN A 362 -21.93 0.29 1.46
N ILE A 363 -21.33 -0.80 0.94
CA ILE A 363 -21.98 -2.12 0.96
C ILE A 363 -22.13 -2.63 2.39
N SER A 364 -21.13 -2.41 3.24
CA SER A 364 -21.20 -2.79 4.65
C SER A 364 -22.36 -2.12 5.37
N ASP A 365 -22.58 -0.83 5.12
CA ASP A 365 -23.66 -0.05 5.73
C ASP A 365 -25.05 -0.48 5.20
N MET A 366 -25.15 -0.84 3.92
CA MET A 366 -26.40 -1.21 3.27
C MET A 366 -26.80 -2.67 3.49
N ALA A 367 -25.85 -3.59 3.47
CA ALA A 367 -26.10 -5.03 3.40
C ALA A 367 -25.34 -5.85 4.46
N GLY A 368 -24.65 -5.17 5.38
CA GLY A 368 -23.87 -5.79 6.44
C GLY A 368 -22.42 -6.14 6.03
N ILE A 369 -21.59 -6.30 7.06
CA ILE A 369 -20.14 -6.43 6.91
C ILE A 369 -19.70 -7.64 6.06
N ARG A 370 -20.45 -8.75 6.12
CA ARG A 370 -20.17 -9.95 5.30
C ARG A 370 -20.25 -9.64 3.80
N MET A 371 -21.25 -8.86 3.40
CA MET A 371 -21.47 -8.51 1.99
C MET A 371 -20.45 -7.50 1.45
N ALA A 372 -19.78 -6.74 2.31
CA ALA A 372 -18.68 -5.86 1.89
C ALA A 372 -17.57 -6.63 1.17
N PHE A 373 -17.35 -7.90 1.52
CA PHE A 373 -16.34 -8.75 0.90
C PHE A 373 -16.66 -9.19 -0.53
N LEU A 374 -17.84 -8.83 -1.06
CA LEU A 374 -18.15 -8.99 -2.49
C LEU A 374 -17.16 -8.22 -3.38
N ILE A 375 -16.72 -7.03 -2.95
CA ILE A 375 -15.76 -6.22 -3.72
C ILE A 375 -14.41 -6.95 -3.90
N PRO A 376 -13.71 -7.39 -2.84
CA PRO A 376 -12.48 -8.16 -3.02
C PRO A 376 -12.71 -9.50 -3.73
N LEU A 377 -13.86 -10.16 -3.56
CA LEU A 377 -14.19 -11.38 -4.29
C LEU A 377 -14.20 -11.13 -5.81
N LEU A 378 -14.88 -10.09 -6.28
CA LEU A 378 -14.88 -9.71 -7.69
C LEU A 378 -13.45 -9.41 -8.19
N GLY A 379 -12.65 -8.75 -7.37
CA GLY A 379 -11.24 -8.49 -7.67
C GLY A 379 -10.45 -9.79 -7.86
N PHE A 380 -10.57 -10.76 -6.95
CA PHE A 380 -9.86 -12.03 -7.08
C PHE A 380 -10.38 -12.89 -8.23
N VAL A 381 -11.67 -12.88 -8.52
CA VAL A 381 -12.23 -13.54 -9.72
C VAL A 381 -11.61 -12.96 -10.99
N TYR A 382 -11.46 -11.64 -11.07
CA TYR A 382 -10.75 -11.00 -12.18
C TYR A 382 -9.29 -11.47 -12.25
N LEU A 383 -8.59 -11.59 -11.11
CA LEU A 383 -7.21 -12.04 -11.04
C LEU A 383 -7.02 -13.51 -11.41
N ILE A 384 -8.02 -14.37 -11.19
CA ILE A 384 -8.03 -15.75 -11.71
C ILE A 384 -7.91 -15.71 -13.23
N HIS A 385 -8.77 -14.92 -13.90
CA HIS A 385 -8.72 -14.77 -15.34
C HIS A 385 -7.37 -14.19 -15.81
N PHE A 386 -6.87 -13.15 -15.14
CA PHE A 386 -5.59 -12.52 -15.46
C PHE A 386 -4.43 -13.50 -15.31
N GLY A 387 -4.37 -14.27 -14.22
CA GLY A 387 -3.32 -15.24 -13.95
C GLY A 387 -3.27 -16.39 -14.96
N PHE A 388 -4.42 -16.95 -15.36
CA PHE A 388 -4.42 -18.08 -16.28
C PHE A 388 -4.39 -17.69 -17.76
N LYS A 389 -5.01 -16.57 -18.14
CA LYS A 389 -5.19 -16.19 -19.56
C LYS A 389 -4.84 -14.74 -19.86
N GLY A 390 -5.25 -13.81 -18.99
CA GLY A 390 -5.25 -12.38 -19.28
C GLY A 390 -3.86 -11.73 -19.40
N HIS A 391 -2.81 -12.34 -18.84
CA HIS A 391 -1.43 -11.88 -18.93
C HIS A 391 -0.75 -12.17 -20.27
N ARG A 392 -1.36 -12.97 -21.11
CA ARG A 392 -0.79 -13.34 -22.42
C ARG A 392 -1.06 -12.24 -23.44
N ALA A 393 -0.04 -12.00 -24.29
CA ALA A 393 -0.12 -11.05 -25.39
C ALA A 393 -1.08 -11.52 -26.48
#